data_59ecf6e676f7973b11a260108d3263ea
#
_entry.id   59ecf6e676f7973b11a260108d3263ea
#
_cell.length_a   1.000
_cell.length_b   1.000
_cell.length_c   1.000
_cell.angle_alpha   90.00
_cell.angle_beta   90.00
_cell.angle_gamma   90.00
#
_symmetry.space_group_name_H-M   'P 1'
#
loop_
_entity.id
_entity.type
_entity.pdbx_description
1 polymer ?
#
loop_
_entity_poly.entity_id
_entity_poly.type
_entity_poly.pdbx_seq_one_letter_code
_entity_poly.pdbx_strand_id
1 'polypeptide(L)'
;MAAANNHGVGKVCVIGAGTMGAAIAAQVANAGVPVLLLDIVRDPADRNAVAAGAVEKLLKTDPAPLMSKAAARLIEIGNIEDDLARVAECDWIVEAIIERLDLKQQLYAKLEPLKRAGAAVSSNTSTIPLGQLVEGRSAGFRRDFLITHFFNPPRYMRLIEVVGGPDSDPATVTRIADFADRALGKSVVRAKDTPGFIANRIGTFWIQAGLNAAFDLGLTVEEADAIAGRPMGVPKTGIFGLVDLVGIDLLPHLQASLTSTLPKDDAYQAIARTAPLIEKMIADGYTGRKGKGGFYRINREAGKRKEAIDLASGEYRPVIAAAKLPGKAGSGDIAALLALPGTTGAYAWAVLGATLAYAASLVPAIADDVAAVDAAMKLGYNWTWGPFELIDRIGAAKLAERLRVEGLAVPALLTLAGERSFYRVENGRRQFLGTDGEYHDLVRPEGVLLLEDAKLASEPLLRNGSAALWDVGDGVAALEFTGKMNALDGDVMALIGKAIPLVTERFKALVVYNEGANFSAGANLGLAIFAVNIAAWGEIEKLVAGGSRPTRR
;
A
#
# COMPACT_ATOMS: atom_id res chain seq x y z
N MET A 1 -10.88 21.43 23.22
CA MET A 1 -10.32 20.70 22.06
C MET A 1 -9.68 21.74 21.17
N ALA A 2 -8.37 21.69 20.95
CA ALA A 2 -7.73 22.57 19.97
C ALA A 2 -8.39 22.29 18.60
N ALA A 3 -8.77 23.35 17.89
CA ALA A 3 -9.28 23.23 16.53
C ALA A 3 -8.25 22.42 15.73
N ALA A 4 -8.65 21.26 15.25
CA ALA A 4 -7.80 20.46 14.39
C ALA A 4 -7.41 21.36 13.21
N ASN A 5 -6.11 21.49 12.95
CA ASN A 5 -5.62 22.21 11.78
C ASN A 5 -5.97 21.34 10.56
N ASN A 6 -7.16 21.53 10.01
CA ASN A 6 -7.74 20.66 8.98
C ASN A 6 -7.12 20.90 7.59
N HIS A 7 -5.93 21.52 7.53
CA HIS A 7 -5.18 21.75 6.28
C HIS A 7 -6.06 22.27 5.14
N GLY A 8 -7.01 23.16 5.46
CA GLY A 8 -7.94 23.79 4.51
C GLY A 8 -9.12 22.92 4.04
N VAL A 9 -9.42 21.81 4.74
CA VAL A 9 -10.58 20.95 4.48
C VAL A 9 -11.39 20.77 5.75
N GLY A 10 -12.50 21.49 5.90
CA GLY A 10 -13.38 21.46 7.09
C GLY A 10 -14.56 20.50 6.98
N LYS A 11 -15.05 20.21 5.77
CA LYS A 11 -16.13 19.25 5.49
C LYS A 11 -15.90 18.56 4.15
N VAL A 12 -16.17 17.25 4.10
CA VAL A 12 -16.02 16.43 2.88
C VAL A 12 -17.38 15.85 2.49
N CYS A 13 -17.69 15.88 1.20
CA CYS A 13 -18.79 15.09 0.65
C CYS A 13 -18.21 13.84 -0.03
N VAL A 14 -18.78 12.67 0.22
CA VAL A 14 -18.49 11.43 -0.51
C VAL A 14 -19.77 11.01 -1.23
N ILE A 15 -19.67 10.85 -2.55
CA ILE A 15 -20.79 10.44 -3.41
C ILE A 15 -20.55 9.02 -3.89
N GLY A 16 -21.45 8.12 -3.53
CA GLY A 16 -21.35 6.68 -3.68
C GLY A 16 -21.03 6.01 -2.34
N ALA A 17 -22.00 5.35 -1.72
CA ALA A 17 -21.89 4.64 -0.46
C ALA A 17 -21.55 3.14 -0.64
N GLY A 18 -20.92 2.80 -1.78
CA GLY A 18 -20.36 1.47 -2.02
C GLY A 18 -19.18 1.13 -1.10
N THR A 19 -18.50 0.03 -1.38
CA THR A 19 -17.35 -0.44 -0.57
C THR A 19 -16.30 0.63 -0.38
N MET A 20 -15.90 1.33 -1.47
CA MET A 20 -14.85 2.36 -1.37
C MET A 20 -15.38 3.64 -0.75
N GLY A 21 -16.51 4.19 -1.23
CA GLY A 21 -16.99 5.47 -0.73
C GLY A 21 -17.34 5.43 0.76
N ALA A 22 -18.03 4.38 1.23
CA ALA A 22 -18.29 4.22 2.66
C ALA A 22 -16.99 4.14 3.50
N ALA A 23 -15.98 3.42 3.01
CA ALA A 23 -14.70 3.31 3.70
C ALA A 23 -13.87 4.60 3.66
N ILE A 24 -13.96 5.39 2.57
CA ILE A 24 -13.37 6.74 2.47
C ILE A 24 -14.07 7.68 3.46
N ALA A 25 -15.40 7.66 3.52
CA ALA A 25 -16.16 8.44 4.51
C ALA A 25 -15.76 8.09 5.94
N ALA A 26 -15.58 6.80 6.25
CA ALA A 26 -15.07 6.34 7.54
C ALA A 26 -13.66 6.88 7.83
N GLN A 27 -12.76 6.89 6.84
CA GLN A 27 -11.39 7.39 7.01
C GLN A 27 -11.36 8.89 7.27
N VAL A 28 -12.19 9.66 6.58
CA VAL A 28 -12.33 11.11 6.83
C VAL A 28 -12.93 11.37 8.22
N ALA A 29 -13.94 10.61 8.61
CA ALA A 29 -14.55 10.71 9.95
C ALA A 29 -13.56 10.31 11.07
N ASN A 30 -12.66 9.35 10.82
CA ASN A 30 -11.58 8.98 11.74
C ASN A 30 -10.60 10.15 12.01
N ALA A 31 -10.43 11.04 11.03
CA ALA A 31 -9.64 12.27 11.18
C ALA A 31 -10.38 13.39 11.93
N GLY A 32 -11.61 13.14 12.39
CA GLY A 32 -12.43 14.13 13.10
C GLY A 32 -13.11 15.15 12.18
N VAL A 33 -13.15 14.91 10.87
CA VAL A 33 -13.75 15.80 9.87
C VAL A 33 -15.17 15.35 9.55
N PRO A 34 -16.18 16.27 9.56
CA PRO A 34 -17.56 15.98 9.15
C PRO A 34 -17.63 15.50 7.69
N VAL A 35 -18.46 14.50 7.45
CA VAL A 35 -18.67 13.89 6.13
C VAL A 35 -20.15 13.91 5.78
N LEU A 36 -20.46 14.32 4.57
CA LEU A 36 -21.77 14.12 3.94
C LEU A 36 -21.64 12.91 2.99
N LEU A 37 -22.31 11.79 3.30
CA LEU A 37 -22.31 10.57 2.49
C LEU A 37 -23.60 10.48 1.69
N LEU A 38 -23.50 10.58 0.36
CA LEU A 38 -24.64 10.54 -0.56
C LEU A 38 -24.61 9.28 -1.43
N ASP A 39 -25.78 8.73 -1.73
CA ASP A 39 -25.95 7.68 -2.75
C ASP A 39 -27.29 7.85 -3.49
N ILE A 40 -27.58 6.98 -4.42
CA ILE A 40 -28.84 6.95 -5.17
C ILE A 40 -30.01 6.56 -4.27
N VAL A 41 -31.21 7.03 -4.64
CA VAL A 41 -32.46 6.52 -4.07
C VAL A 41 -32.79 5.18 -4.73
N ARG A 42 -32.90 4.12 -3.95
CA ARG A 42 -33.34 2.79 -4.42
C ARG A 42 -34.77 2.48 -3.98
N ASP A 43 -35.14 2.93 -2.79
CA ASP A 43 -36.47 2.75 -2.22
C ASP A 43 -37.12 4.11 -1.98
N PRO A 44 -38.23 4.42 -2.66
CA PRO A 44 -38.94 5.66 -2.43
C PRO A 44 -39.49 5.82 -1.00
N ALA A 45 -39.72 4.72 -0.28
CA ALA A 45 -40.23 4.75 1.10
C ALA A 45 -39.09 5.03 2.12
N ASP A 46 -37.83 4.62 1.80
CA ASP A 46 -36.66 4.96 2.59
C ASP A 46 -35.54 5.47 1.64
N ARG A 47 -35.64 6.77 1.34
CA ARG A 47 -34.81 7.41 0.32
C ARG A 47 -33.29 7.41 0.64
N ASN A 48 -32.95 7.27 1.92
CA ASN A 48 -31.53 7.23 2.38
C ASN A 48 -31.04 5.82 2.73
N ALA A 49 -31.81 4.77 2.44
CA ALA A 49 -31.54 3.39 2.80
C ALA A 49 -30.12 2.92 2.40
N VAL A 50 -29.63 3.35 1.22
CA VAL A 50 -28.31 2.94 0.72
C VAL A 50 -27.21 3.51 1.60
N ALA A 51 -27.21 4.81 1.87
CA ALA A 51 -26.21 5.46 2.71
C ALA A 51 -26.31 5.01 4.19
N ALA A 52 -27.54 4.84 4.70
CA ALA A 52 -27.79 4.32 6.05
C ALA A 52 -27.26 2.90 6.24
N GLY A 53 -27.59 1.99 5.32
CA GLY A 53 -27.09 0.62 5.32
C GLY A 53 -25.57 0.53 5.21
N ALA A 54 -24.94 1.43 4.47
CA ALA A 54 -23.49 1.52 4.39
C ALA A 54 -22.86 1.88 5.75
N VAL A 55 -23.38 2.87 6.46
CA VAL A 55 -22.92 3.25 7.81
C VAL A 55 -23.12 2.13 8.82
N GLU A 56 -24.27 1.44 8.78
CA GLU A 56 -24.50 0.27 9.63
C GLU A 56 -23.51 -0.85 9.36
N LYS A 57 -23.16 -1.09 8.09
CA LYS A 57 -22.16 -2.08 7.69
C LYS A 57 -20.78 -1.70 8.21
N LEU A 58 -20.37 -0.42 8.16
CA LEU A 58 -19.10 0.05 8.71
C LEU A 58 -18.96 -0.29 10.20
N LEU A 59 -20.04 -0.19 10.98
CA LEU A 59 -20.04 -0.49 12.41
C LEU A 59 -19.90 -2.00 12.74
N LYS A 60 -20.17 -2.87 11.77
CA LYS A 60 -20.18 -4.34 11.92
C LYS A 60 -19.00 -5.02 11.22
N THR A 61 -18.28 -4.30 10.36
CA THR A 61 -17.19 -4.85 9.52
C THR A 61 -15.95 -5.15 10.36
N ASP A 62 -15.29 -6.28 10.11
CA ASP A 62 -14.01 -6.67 10.66
C ASP A 62 -13.03 -7.01 9.50
N PRO A 63 -11.83 -6.42 9.49
CA PRO A 63 -11.29 -5.43 10.42
C PRO A 63 -12.04 -4.10 10.36
N ALA A 64 -12.19 -3.45 11.54
CA ALA A 64 -13.04 -2.28 11.70
C ALA A 64 -12.58 -1.08 10.86
N PRO A 65 -13.42 -0.50 9.98
CA PRO A 65 -13.08 0.70 9.21
C PRO A 65 -13.03 1.97 10.07
N LEU A 66 -13.81 2.02 11.14
CA LEU A 66 -13.85 3.13 12.09
C LEU A 66 -12.88 2.89 13.25
N MET A 67 -12.13 3.92 13.67
CA MET A 67 -11.25 3.88 14.84
C MET A 67 -12.04 3.79 16.14
N SER A 68 -13.21 4.42 16.17
CA SER A 68 -14.19 4.29 17.24
C SER A 68 -15.60 4.36 16.67
N LYS A 69 -16.58 3.74 17.34
CA LYS A 69 -17.98 3.86 16.97
C LYS A 69 -18.50 5.30 17.03
N ALA A 70 -17.86 6.15 17.84
CA ALA A 70 -18.21 7.56 17.95
C ALA A 70 -17.90 8.35 16.66
N ALA A 71 -16.89 7.95 15.89
CA ALA A 71 -16.57 8.59 14.61
C ALA A 71 -17.71 8.49 13.59
N ALA A 72 -18.55 7.46 13.66
CA ALA A 72 -19.72 7.33 12.80
C ALA A 72 -20.70 8.51 12.93
N ARG A 73 -20.72 9.22 14.06
CA ARG A 73 -21.57 10.41 14.27
C ARG A 73 -21.19 11.61 13.41
N LEU A 74 -19.97 11.60 12.85
CA LEU A 74 -19.51 12.63 11.92
C LEU A 74 -19.96 12.36 10.48
N ILE A 75 -20.59 11.22 10.21
CA ILE A 75 -21.08 10.86 8.88
C ILE A 75 -22.57 11.18 8.82
N GLU A 76 -22.90 12.31 8.17
CA GLU A 76 -24.26 12.67 7.79
C GLU A 76 -24.65 11.91 6.53
N ILE A 77 -25.83 11.30 6.51
CA ILE A 77 -26.33 10.54 5.37
C ILE A 77 -27.35 11.35 4.57
N GLY A 78 -27.41 11.11 3.27
CA GLY A 78 -28.38 11.68 2.36
C GLY A 78 -28.41 10.96 1.03
N ASN A 79 -29.09 11.57 0.05
CA ASN A 79 -29.16 11.03 -1.30
C ASN A 79 -28.94 12.12 -2.37
N ILE A 80 -28.59 11.67 -3.60
CA ILE A 80 -28.26 12.58 -4.69
C ILE A 80 -29.46 13.32 -5.30
N GLU A 81 -30.67 12.93 -4.98
CA GLU A 81 -31.90 13.57 -5.48
C GLU A 81 -32.31 14.75 -4.60
N ASP A 82 -32.28 14.57 -3.28
CA ASP A 82 -32.77 15.56 -2.31
C ASP A 82 -31.62 16.43 -1.75
N ASP A 83 -30.45 15.87 -1.56
CA ASP A 83 -29.37 16.47 -0.77
C ASP A 83 -28.18 16.94 -1.59
N LEU A 84 -28.18 16.78 -2.92
CA LEU A 84 -27.01 17.10 -3.75
C LEU A 84 -26.56 18.57 -3.61
N ALA A 85 -27.51 19.50 -3.41
CA ALA A 85 -27.21 20.92 -3.23
C ALA A 85 -26.31 21.19 -1.99
N ARG A 86 -26.29 20.28 -1.01
CA ARG A 86 -25.44 20.39 0.19
C ARG A 86 -23.94 20.23 -0.08
N VAL A 87 -23.54 19.85 -1.30
CA VAL A 87 -22.13 19.89 -1.71
C VAL A 87 -21.52 21.30 -1.63
N ALA A 88 -22.36 22.34 -1.68
CA ALA A 88 -21.95 23.72 -1.47
C ALA A 88 -21.34 23.99 -0.07
N GLU A 89 -21.63 23.14 0.92
CA GLU A 89 -21.07 23.20 2.27
C GLU A 89 -19.67 22.60 2.38
N CYS A 90 -19.20 21.88 1.34
CA CYS A 90 -18.02 21.04 1.41
C CYS A 90 -16.81 21.69 0.74
N ASP A 91 -15.62 21.40 1.30
CA ASP A 91 -14.32 21.83 0.77
C ASP A 91 -13.76 20.85 -0.24
N TRP A 92 -14.15 19.58 -0.10
CA TRP A 92 -13.73 18.49 -0.96
C TRP A 92 -14.90 17.55 -1.23
N ILE A 93 -15.11 17.21 -2.50
CA ILE A 93 -16.14 16.29 -2.99
C ILE A 93 -15.42 15.11 -3.61
N VAL A 94 -15.60 13.92 -3.03
CA VAL A 94 -15.02 12.65 -3.50
C VAL A 94 -16.11 11.86 -4.21
N GLU A 95 -15.92 11.59 -5.48
CA GLU A 95 -16.79 10.71 -6.25
C GLU A 95 -16.24 9.27 -6.18
N ALA A 96 -17.07 8.33 -5.74
CA ALA A 96 -16.78 6.91 -5.62
C ALA A 96 -17.97 6.02 -6.09
N ILE A 97 -18.64 6.47 -7.16
CA ILE A 97 -19.73 5.70 -7.80
C ILE A 97 -19.16 4.58 -8.69
N ILE A 98 -20.05 3.83 -9.32
CA ILE A 98 -19.69 2.75 -10.25
C ILE A 98 -18.76 3.26 -11.37
N GLU A 99 -17.81 2.40 -11.80
CA GLU A 99 -16.76 2.72 -12.80
C GLU A 99 -17.33 2.76 -14.22
N ARG A 100 -18.18 3.78 -14.47
CA ARG A 100 -18.82 4.05 -15.75
C ARG A 100 -18.69 5.53 -16.10
N LEU A 101 -17.98 5.81 -17.20
CA LEU A 101 -17.68 7.17 -17.64
C LEU A 101 -18.93 8.04 -17.82
N ASP A 102 -19.96 7.49 -18.49
CA ASP A 102 -21.22 8.20 -18.76
C ASP A 102 -21.92 8.64 -17.48
N LEU A 103 -21.96 7.79 -16.45
CA LEU A 103 -22.59 8.11 -15.17
C LEU A 103 -21.79 9.13 -14.37
N LYS A 104 -20.44 9.02 -14.41
CA LYS A 104 -19.56 9.99 -13.75
C LYS A 104 -19.71 11.39 -14.39
N GLN A 105 -19.69 11.48 -15.72
CA GLN A 105 -19.89 12.73 -16.44
C GLN A 105 -21.27 13.37 -16.16
N GLN A 106 -22.35 12.56 -16.10
CA GLN A 106 -23.67 13.04 -15.72
C GLN A 106 -23.69 13.59 -14.29
N LEU A 107 -23.01 12.93 -13.36
CA LEU A 107 -22.89 13.43 -11.99
C LEU A 107 -22.12 14.75 -11.94
N TYR A 108 -21.01 14.86 -12.64
CA TYR A 108 -20.22 16.11 -12.68
C TYR A 108 -20.99 17.26 -13.30
N ALA A 109 -21.82 17.00 -14.30
CA ALA A 109 -22.73 18.00 -14.87
C ALA A 109 -23.71 18.58 -13.83
N LYS A 110 -24.19 17.74 -12.90
CA LYS A 110 -25.05 18.16 -11.79
C LYS A 110 -24.28 18.87 -10.69
N LEU A 111 -23.03 18.45 -10.41
CA LEU A 111 -22.19 19.02 -9.36
C LEU A 111 -21.66 20.41 -9.72
N GLU A 112 -21.32 20.62 -10.98
CA GLU A 112 -20.66 21.85 -11.44
C GLU A 112 -21.37 23.14 -11.01
N PRO A 113 -22.69 23.30 -11.19
CA PRO A 113 -23.41 24.51 -10.75
C PRO A 113 -23.62 24.58 -9.24
N LEU A 114 -23.48 23.48 -8.51
CA LEU A 114 -23.82 23.40 -7.08
C LEU A 114 -22.60 23.56 -6.17
N LYS A 115 -21.41 23.14 -6.64
CA LYS A 115 -20.21 23.24 -5.80
C LYS A 115 -19.79 24.69 -5.60
N ARG A 116 -19.26 25.01 -4.43
CA ARG A 116 -18.69 26.34 -4.21
C ARG A 116 -17.37 26.52 -4.99
N ALA A 117 -17.06 27.74 -5.33
CA ALA A 117 -15.79 28.08 -5.98
C ALA A 117 -14.59 27.64 -5.10
N GLY A 118 -13.59 27.00 -5.72
CA GLY A 118 -12.39 26.50 -5.03
C GLY A 118 -12.61 25.20 -4.20
N ALA A 119 -13.82 24.67 -4.12
CA ALA A 119 -14.01 23.33 -3.57
C ALA A 119 -13.43 22.30 -4.53
N ALA A 120 -12.54 21.43 -4.02
CA ALA A 120 -11.96 20.36 -4.83
C ALA A 120 -12.99 19.30 -5.17
N VAL A 121 -12.93 18.76 -6.38
CA VAL A 121 -13.67 17.56 -6.79
C VAL A 121 -12.66 16.50 -7.16
N SER A 122 -12.83 15.29 -6.65
CA SER A 122 -11.97 14.18 -7.06
C SER A 122 -12.77 12.92 -7.38
N SER A 123 -12.24 12.13 -8.33
CA SER A 123 -12.72 10.77 -8.58
C SER A 123 -11.84 9.75 -7.89
N ASN A 124 -12.44 8.69 -7.36
CA ASN A 124 -11.73 7.49 -6.90
C ASN A 124 -11.64 6.43 -8.01
N THR A 125 -11.70 6.83 -9.27
CA THR A 125 -11.52 5.93 -10.41
C THR A 125 -10.18 5.20 -10.34
N SER A 126 -10.14 3.98 -10.86
CA SER A 126 -8.89 3.20 -10.95
C SER A 126 -8.29 3.18 -12.36
N THR A 127 -9.10 3.49 -13.39
CA THR A 127 -8.69 3.27 -14.79
C THR A 127 -9.14 4.32 -15.78
N ILE A 128 -10.16 5.12 -15.45
CA ILE A 128 -10.68 6.13 -16.39
C ILE A 128 -9.78 7.37 -16.35
N PRO A 129 -9.19 7.77 -17.49
CA PRO A 129 -8.34 8.97 -17.57
C PRO A 129 -9.06 10.24 -17.11
N LEU A 130 -8.37 11.12 -16.40
CA LEU A 130 -8.89 12.37 -15.87
C LEU A 130 -9.48 13.24 -17.00
N GLY A 131 -8.77 13.34 -18.13
CA GLY A 131 -9.23 14.13 -19.26
C GLY A 131 -10.61 13.71 -19.77
N GLN A 132 -10.91 12.40 -19.80
CA GLN A 132 -12.23 11.89 -20.19
C GLN A 132 -13.30 12.20 -19.13
N LEU A 133 -12.96 12.12 -17.85
CA LEU A 133 -13.89 12.42 -16.75
C LEU A 133 -14.42 13.86 -16.81
N VAL A 134 -13.56 14.82 -17.13
CA VAL A 134 -13.88 16.25 -17.14
C VAL A 134 -14.25 16.80 -18.53
N GLU A 135 -14.38 15.93 -19.53
CA GLU A 135 -14.76 16.34 -20.88
C GLU A 135 -16.10 17.11 -20.86
N GLY A 136 -16.13 18.24 -21.56
CA GLY A 136 -17.30 19.13 -21.60
C GLY A 136 -17.55 19.94 -20.33
N ARG A 137 -16.67 19.90 -19.32
CA ARG A 137 -16.78 20.73 -18.11
C ARG A 137 -16.10 22.10 -18.32
N SER A 138 -16.53 23.09 -17.55
CA SER A 138 -15.94 24.44 -17.59
C SER A 138 -14.48 24.43 -17.15
N ALA A 139 -13.73 25.46 -17.54
CA ALA A 139 -12.35 25.64 -17.08
C ALA A 139 -12.26 25.73 -15.54
N GLY A 140 -13.26 26.33 -14.87
CA GLY A 140 -13.33 26.42 -13.41
C GLY A 140 -13.47 25.04 -12.76
N PHE A 141 -14.34 24.18 -13.31
CA PHE A 141 -14.49 22.81 -12.81
C PHE A 141 -13.20 21.99 -13.02
N ARG A 142 -12.59 22.06 -14.20
CA ARG A 142 -11.33 21.34 -14.51
C ARG A 142 -10.17 21.77 -13.62
N ARG A 143 -10.08 23.05 -13.27
CA ARG A 143 -9.06 23.56 -12.32
C ARG A 143 -9.19 22.97 -10.92
N ASP A 144 -10.42 22.73 -10.45
CA ASP A 144 -10.70 22.20 -9.13
C ASP A 144 -10.74 20.65 -9.11
N PHE A 145 -10.50 19.98 -10.25
CA PHE A 145 -10.64 18.53 -10.40
C PHE A 145 -9.29 17.80 -10.35
N LEU A 146 -9.27 16.65 -9.67
CA LEU A 146 -8.12 15.74 -9.58
C LEU A 146 -8.62 14.29 -9.42
N ILE A 147 -7.70 13.32 -9.44
CA ILE A 147 -7.99 11.95 -9.01
C ILE A 147 -7.34 11.72 -7.65
N THR A 148 -8.07 11.05 -6.76
CA THR A 148 -7.58 10.56 -5.46
C THR A 148 -7.91 9.08 -5.35
N HIS A 149 -6.95 8.24 -5.77
CA HIS A 149 -7.15 6.81 -5.82
C HIS A 149 -6.75 6.17 -4.50
N PHE A 150 -7.75 5.81 -3.69
CA PHE A 150 -7.58 5.10 -2.42
C PHE A 150 -7.49 3.60 -2.65
N PHE A 151 -6.73 2.91 -1.79
CA PHE A 151 -6.62 1.46 -1.78
C PHE A 151 -7.48 0.85 -0.68
N ASN A 152 -8.09 -0.30 -0.97
CA ASN A 152 -9.01 -0.99 -0.07
C ASN A 152 -8.26 -1.92 0.91
N PRO A 153 -8.50 -1.84 2.23
CA PRO A 153 -9.37 -0.89 2.94
C PRO A 153 -8.64 0.44 3.24
N PRO A 154 -9.26 1.61 2.99
CA PRO A 154 -8.60 2.91 3.18
C PRO A 154 -7.99 3.14 4.57
N ARG A 155 -8.55 2.59 5.63
CA ARG A 155 -7.97 2.72 6.99
C ARG A 155 -6.60 2.05 7.12
N TYR A 156 -6.38 0.93 6.44
CA TYR A 156 -5.20 0.09 6.62
C TYR A 156 -4.17 0.27 5.51
N MET A 157 -4.64 0.52 4.28
CA MET A 157 -3.78 0.78 3.14
C MET A 157 -3.33 2.24 3.15
N ARG A 158 -2.03 2.46 3.33
CA ARG A 158 -1.48 3.83 3.45
C ARG A 158 -1.41 4.56 2.13
N LEU A 159 -1.31 3.86 1.00
CA LEU A 159 -1.21 4.50 -0.31
C LEU A 159 -2.46 5.31 -0.65
N ILE A 160 -2.22 6.50 -1.16
CA ILE A 160 -3.15 7.25 -2.00
C ILE A 160 -2.38 7.75 -3.22
N GLU A 161 -2.84 7.41 -4.41
CA GLU A 161 -2.32 8.00 -5.64
C GLU A 161 -3.09 9.28 -5.94
N VAL A 162 -2.35 10.37 -6.15
CA VAL A 162 -2.93 11.68 -6.48
C VAL A 162 -2.50 12.06 -7.89
N VAL A 163 -3.49 12.30 -8.76
CA VAL A 163 -3.29 12.65 -10.17
C VAL A 163 -3.90 14.00 -10.44
N GLY A 164 -3.08 14.96 -10.87
CA GLY A 164 -3.54 16.22 -11.45
C GLY A 164 -3.55 16.12 -12.97
N GLY A 165 -4.57 16.69 -13.60
CA GLY A 165 -4.58 16.86 -15.05
C GLY A 165 -3.87 18.15 -15.48
N PRO A 166 -3.73 18.38 -16.80
CA PRO A 166 -3.08 19.59 -17.32
C PRO A 166 -3.79 20.89 -16.94
N ASP A 167 -5.10 20.84 -16.71
CA ASP A 167 -5.90 21.99 -16.28
C ASP A 167 -6.07 22.08 -14.76
N SER A 168 -5.64 21.08 -13.99
CA SER A 168 -5.79 21.05 -12.52
C SER A 168 -4.92 22.13 -11.89
N ASP A 169 -5.50 22.89 -10.94
CA ASP A 169 -4.75 23.89 -10.19
C ASP A 169 -3.75 23.20 -9.23
N PRO A 170 -2.43 23.45 -9.37
CA PRO A 170 -1.42 22.87 -8.50
C PRO A 170 -1.68 23.13 -7.00
N ALA A 171 -2.25 24.29 -6.65
CA ALA A 171 -2.57 24.63 -5.26
C ALA A 171 -3.70 23.75 -4.72
N THR A 172 -4.73 23.47 -5.53
CA THR A 172 -5.81 22.54 -5.18
C THR A 172 -5.29 21.11 -5.00
N VAL A 173 -4.47 20.63 -5.94
CA VAL A 173 -3.85 19.30 -5.86
C VAL A 173 -2.95 19.17 -4.63
N THR A 174 -2.16 20.20 -4.31
CA THR A 174 -1.29 20.22 -3.12
C THR A 174 -2.11 20.24 -1.84
N ARG A 175 -3.15 21.07 -1.75
CA ARG A 175 -4.04 21.14 -0.57
C ARG A 175 -4.68 19.79 -0.24
N ILE A 176 -5.16 19.08 -1.25
CA ILE A 176 -5.78 17.75 -1.04
C ILE A 176 -4.71 16.70 -0.67
N ALA A 177 -3.53 16.77 -1.28
CA ALA A 177 -2.41 15.90 -0.92
C ALA A 177 -1.96 16.12 0.54
N ASP A 178 -1.80 17.37 0.98
CA ASP A 178 -1.43 17.71 2.35
C ASP A 178 -2.50 17.26 3.35
N PHE A 179 -3.78 17.43 3.01
CA PHE A 179 -4.87 16.91 3.84
C PHE A 179 -4.83 15.37 3.93
N ALA A 180 -4.59 14.70 2.81
CA ALA A 180 -4.49 13.24 2.79
C ALA A 180 -3.31 12.73 3.63
N ASP A 181 -2.15 13.38 3.55
CA ASP A 181 -0.96 13.02 4.32
C ASP A 181 -1.16 13.32 5.82
N ARG A 182 -1.43 14.58 6.15
CA ARG A 182 -1.38 15.08 7.54
C ARG A 182 -2.63 14.77 8.35
N ALA A 183 -3.83 14.81 7.74
CA ALA A 183 -5.08 14.54 8.44
C ALA A 183 -5.51 13.09 8.31
N LEU A 184 -5.44 12.50 7.10
CA LEU A 184 -5.88 11.13 6.88
C LEU A 184 -4.78 10.08 7.14
N GLY A 185 -3.52 10.49 7.40
CA GLY A 185 -2.39 9.58 7.63
C GLY A 185 -2.05 8.73 6.40
N LYS A 186 -2.26 9.27 5.20
CA LYS A 186 -1.92 8.61 3.95
C LYS A 186 -0.48 8.91 3.55
N SER A 187 0.11 8.01 2.79
CA SER A 187 1.33 8.29 2.05
C SER A 187 0.95 8.63 0.62
N VAL A 188 1.14 9.90 0.27
CA VAL A 188 0.75 10.43 -1.04
C VAL A 188 1.83 10.10 -2.06
N VAL A 189 1.43 9.46 -3.17
CA VAL A 189 2.27 9.24 -4.34
C VAL A 189 1.67 10.01 -5.51
N ARG A 190 2.48 10.87 -6.14
CA ARG A 190 2.08 11.58 -7.35
C ARG A 190 2.18 10.61 -8.53
N ALA A 191 1.08 10.41 -9.24
CA ALA A 191 1.02 9.59 -10.43
C ALA A 191 0.57 10.42 -11.64
N LYS A 192 0.94 9.99 -12.83
CA LYS A 192 0.48 10.61 -14.07
C LYS A 192 -0.86 10.03 -14.50
N ASP A 193 -1.61 10.79 -15.30
CA ASP A 193 -2.92 10.39 -15.81
C ASP A 193 -2.79 9.29 -16.87
N THR A 194 -2.56 8.08 -16.39
CA THR A 194 -2.42 6.87 -17.21
C THR A 194 -3.28 5.74 -16.66
N PRO A 195 -3.82 4.84 -17.52
CA PRO A 195 -4.68 3.75 -17.06
C PRO A 195 -4.00 2.87 -16.00
N GLY A 196 -4.66 2.70 -14.84
CA GLY A 196 -4.15 1.93 -13.72
C GLY A 196 -3.09 2.66 -12.88
N PHE A 197 -2.75 3.90 -13.21
CA PHE A 197 -1.75 4.74 -12.54
C PHE A 197 -0.42 4.00 -12.35
N ILE A 198 0.07 3.87 -11.12
CA ILE A 198 1.31 3.16 -10.81
C ILE A 198 1.02 1.76 -10.27
N ALA A 199 0.36 1.70 -9.10
CA ALA A 199 0.27 0.46 -8.36
C ALA A 199 -0.62 -0.58 -9.05
N ASN A 200 -1.80 -0.19 -9.54
CA ASN A 200 -2.67 -1.12 -10.26
C ASN A 200 -2.06 -1.53 -11.60
N ARG A 201 -1.35 -0.63 -12.29
CA ARG A 201 -0.67 -0.93 -13.56
C ARG A 201 0.33 -2.06 -13.39
N ILE A 202 1.27 -1.89 -12.46
CA ILE A 202 2.35 -2.86 -12.21
C ILE A 202 1.80 -4.08 -11.47
N GLY A 203 0.92 -3.88 -10.48
CA GLY A 203 0.35 -4.97 -9.69
C GLY A 203 -0.51 -5.93 -10.52
N THR A 204 -1.31 -5.40 -11.45
CA THR A 204 -2.11 -6.25 -12.35
C THR A 204 -1.22 -7.01 -13.32
N PHE A 205 -0.15 -6.38 -13.84
CA PHE A 205 0.85 -7.06 -14.66
C PHE A 205 1.50 -8.21 -13.88
N TRP A 206 1.95 -7.96 -12.65
CA TRP A 206 2.55 -8.95 -11.78
C TRP A 206 1.62 -10.14 -11.49
N ILE A 207 0.35 -9.88 -11.17
CA ILE A 207 -0.66 -10.92 -10.96
C ILE A 207 -0.84 -11.74 -12.23
N GLN A 208 -1.02 -11.08 -13.37
CA GLN A 208 -1.25 -11.74 -14.66
C GLN A 208 -0.06 -12.61 -15.07
N ALA A 209 1.17 -12.08 -14.95
CA ALA A 209 2.39 -12.84 -15.22
C ALA A 209 2.49 -14.10 -14.35
N GLY A 210 2.16 -13.98 -13.07
CA GLY A 210 2.21 -15.10 -12.14
C GLY A 210 1.14 -16.16 -12.39
N LEU A 211 -0.08 -15.75 -12.68
CA LEU A 211 -1.15 -16.68 -13.08
C LEU A 211 -0.75 -17.44 -14.35
N ASN A 212 -0.35 -16.71 -15.39
CA ASN A 212 0.05 -17.32 -16.66
C ASN A 212 1.19 -18.32 -16.48
N ALA A 213 2.26 -17.90 -15.80
CA ALA A 213 3.44 -18.75 -15.58
C ALA A 213 3.11 -20.01 -14.76
N ALA A 214 2.22 -19.94 -13.78
CA ALA A 214 1.81 -21.09 -13.00
C ALA A 214 1.05 -22.13 -13.85
N PHE A 215 0.13 -21.67 -14.71
CA PHE A 215 -0.58 -22.55 -15.66
C PHE A 215 0.39 -23.15 -16.70
N ASP A 216 1.26 -22.32 -17.29
CA ASP A 216 2.17 -22.76 -18.37
C ASP A 216 3.25 -23.75 -17.88
N LEU A 217 3.70 -23.59 -16.63
CA LEU A 217 4.72 -24.46 -16.03
C LEU A 217 4.14 -25.64 -15.25
N GLY A 218 2.82 -25.74 -15.15
CA GLY A 218 2.14 -26.82 -14.44
C GLY A 218 2.40 -26.84 -12.93
N LEU A 219 2.59 -25.65 -12.33
CA LEU A 219 2.78 -25.54 -10.88
C LEU A 219 1.46 -25.68 -10.13
N THR A 220 1.54 -26.17 -8.91
CA THR A 220 0.42 -26.07 -7.97
C THR A 220 0.29 -24.63 -7.43
N VAL A 221 -0.91 -24.27 -6.97
CA VAL A 221 -1.15 -22.95 -6.38
C VAL A 221 -0.25 -22.70 -5.17
N GLU A 222 0.05 -23.76 -4.39
CA GLU A 222 0.93 -23.67 -3.22
C GLU A 222 2.39 -23.44 -3.58
N GLU A 223 2.90 -24.09 -4.63
CA GLU A 223 4.27 -23.88 -5.13
C GLU A 223 4.42 -22.46 -5.67
N ALA A 224 3.47 -22.01 -6.49
CA ALA A 224 3.47 -20.67 -7.05
C ALA A 224 3.46 -19.60 -5.95
N ASP A 225 2.57 -19.71 -4.96
CA ASP A 225 2.49 -18.76 -3.84
C ASP A 225 3.73 -18.82 -2.92
N ALA A 226 4.33 -20.01 -2.74
CA ALA A 226 5.56 -20.15 -1.96
C ALA A 226 6.74 -19.46 -2.62
N ILE A 227 6.84 -19.45 -3.96
CA ILE A 227 7.87 -18.77 -4.71
C ILE A 227 7.58 -17.26 -4.79
N ALA A 228 6.35 -16.89 -5.21
CA ALA A 228 5.95 -15.49 -5.43
C ALA A 228 5.54 -14.76 -4.13
N GLY A 229 5.88 -15.29 -2.97
CA GLY A 229 5.64 -14.67 -1.66
C GLY A 229 6.90 -14.04 -1.08
N ARG A 230 7.20 -14.38 0.18
CA ARG A 230 8.34 -13.83 0.92
C ARG A 230 9.69 -13.91 0.20
N PRO A 231 10.00 -14.97 -0.55
CA PRO A 231 11.27 -15.04 -1.29
C PRO A 231 11.44 -13.92 -2.32
N MET A 232 10.33 -13.42 -2.89
CA MET A 232 10.33 -12.26 -3.81
C MET A 232 10.17 -10.90 -3.09
N GLY A 233 10.15 -10.88 -1.75
CA GLY A 233 9.86 -9.65 -1.00
C GLY A 233 8.39 -9.24 -1.04
N VAL A 234 7.49 -10.16 -1.32
CA VAL A 234 6.03 -9.97 -1.39
C VAL A 234 5.38 -10.61 -0.16
N PRO A 235 4.18 -10.20 0.28
CA PRO A 235 3.48 -10.86 1.36
C PRO A 235 3.32 -12.37 1.15
N LYS A 236 3.26 -13.12 2.25
CA LYS A 236 3.16 -14.59 2.24
C LYS A 236 1.92 -15.15 1.52
N THR A 237 0.96 -14.30 1.19
CA THR A 237 -0.23 -14.69 0.42
C THR A 237 0.14 -15.17 -0.98
N GLY A 238 1.27 -14.73 -1.52
CA GLY A 238 1.61 -14.94 -2.91
C GLY A 238 0.61 -14.27 -3.85
N ILE A 239 0.43 -14.83 -5.04
CA ILE A 239 -0.46 -14.32 -6.09
C ILE A 239 -1.87 -14.91 -5.94
N PHE A 240 -2.00 -16.22 -5.84
CA PHE A 240 -3.30 -16.89 -5.75
C PHE A 240 -4.06 -16.54 -4.47
N GLY A 241 -3.35 -16.52 -3.34
CA GLY A 241 -3.94 -16.08 -2.08
C GLY A 241 -4.31 -14.60 -2.05
N LEU A 242 -3.61 -13.74 -2.80
CA LEU A 242 -3.97 -12.33 -2.98
C LEU A 242 -5.23 -12.20 -3.84
N VAL A 243 -5.30 -12.93 -4.95
CA VAL A 243 -6.48 -12.93 -5.83
C VAL A 243 -7.73 -13.42 -5.08
N ASP A 244 -7.59 -14.43 -4.22
CA ASP A 244 -8.68 -14.88 -3.35
C ASP A 244 -9.14 -13.79 -2.35
N LEU A 245 -8.23 -12.96 -1.89
CA LEU A 245 -8.52 -11.86 -0.97
C LEU A 245 -9.25 -10.71 -1.69
N VAL A 246 -8.77 -10.32 -2.87
CA VAL A 246 -9.31 -9.22 -3.67
C VAL A 246 -10.65 -9.61 -4.31
N GLY A 247 -10.71 -10.82 -4.83
CA GLY A 247 -11.85 -11.41 -5.53
C GLY A 247 -11.52 -11.77 -6.97
N ILE A 248 -11.66 -13.04 -7.29
CA ILE A 248 -11.36 -13.63 -8.61
C ILE A 248 -12.19 -12.97 -9.71
N ASP A 249 -13.44 -12.66 -9.41
CA ASP A 249 -14.40 -12.00 -10.32
C ASP A 249 -13.97 -10.58 -10.76
N LEU A 250 -13.03 -9.95 -10.06
CA LEU A 250 -12.48 -8.66 -10.46
C LEU A 250 -11.42 -8.76 -11.57
N LEU A 251 -10.76 -9.93 -11.71
CA LEU A 251 -9.69 -10.11 -12.70
C LEU A 251 -10.14 -9.82 -14.14
N PRO A 252 -11.25 -10.42 -14.67
CA PRO A 252 -11.70 -10.14 -16.02
C PRO A 252 -12.06 -8.66 -16.23
N HIS A 253 -12.63 -8.01 -15.23
CA HIS A 253 -12.98 -6.58 -15.32
C HIS A 253 -11.74 -5.68 -15.39
N LEU A 254 -10.74 -5.93 -14.54
CA LEU A 254 -9.47 -5.21 -14.57
C LEU A 254 -8.73 -5.44 -15.90
N GLN A 255 -8.68 -6.69 -16.36
CA GLN A 255 -8.07 -7.05 -17.62
C GLN A 255 -8.77 -6.34 -18.80
N ALA A 256 -10.10 -6.41 -18.89
CA ALA A 256 -10.86 -5.76 -19.96
C ALA A 256 -10.66 -4.23 -19.94
N SER A 257 -10.67 -3.62 -18.76
CA SER A 257 -10.42 -2.19 -18.60
C SER A 257 -9.03 -1.80 -19.09
N LEU A 258 -7.97 -2.49 -18.66
CA LEU A 258 -6.61 -2.19 -19.07
C LEU A 258 -6.39 -2.47 -20.56
N THR A 259 -6.86 -3.60 -21.08
CA THR A 259 -6.67 -3.93 -22.51
C THR A 259 -7.40 -2.97 -23.44
N SER A 260 -8.52 -2.38 -23.01
CA SER A 260 -9.25 -1.39 -23.80
C SER A 260 -8.66 0.02 -23.74
N THR A 261 -7.95 0.36 -22.67
CA THR A 261 -7.44 1.72 -22.42
C THR A 261 -5.95 1.88 -22.67
N LEU A 262 -5.17 0.79 -22.57
CA LEU A 262 -3.73 0.82 -22.80
C LEU A 262 -3.38 0.85 -24.30
N PRO A 263 -2.23 1.45 -24.66
CA PRO A 263 -1.68 1.38 -26.01
C PRO A 263 -1.59 -0.06 -26.52
N LYS A 264 -1.73 -0.24 -27.84
CA LYS A 264 -1.70 -1.56 -28.46
C LYS A 264 -0.35 -2.28 -28.35
N ASP A 265 0.72 -1.51 -28.22
CA ASP A 265 2.11 -1.96 -28.04
C ASP A 265 2.52 -2.07 -26.57
N ASP A 266 1.61 -1.81 -25.63
CA ASP A 266 1.89 -2.02 -24.21
C ASP A 266 2.14 -3.51 -23.91
N ALA A 267 3.19 -3.80 -23.13
CA ALA A 267 3.57 -5.17 -22.80
C ALA A 267 2.46 -5.96 -22.07
N TYR A 268 1.53 -5.28 -21.39
CA TYR A 268 0.37 -5.92 -20.78
C TYR A 268 -0.53 -6.60 -21.82
N GLN A 269 -0.65 -6.03 -23.04
CA GLN A 269 -1.47 -6.62 -24.11
C GLN A 269 -1.04 -8.04 -24.48
N ALA A 270 0.29 -8.29 -24.44
CA ALA A 270 0.85 -9.59 -24.79
C ALA A 270 0.58 -10.68 -23.76
N ILE A 271 0.38 -10.30 -22.49
CA ILE A 271 0.16 -11.27 -21.40
C ILE A 271 -1.31 -11.37 -20.95
N ALA A 272 -2.16 -10.43 -21.39
CA ALA A 272 -3.56 -10.36 -20.99
C ALA A 272 -4.35 -11.56 -21.53
N ARG A 273 -4.57 -12.55 -20.68
CA ARG A 273 -5.42 -13.71 -20.99
C ARG A 273 -6.13 -14.20 -19.73
N THR A 274 -7.32 -14.75 -19.88
CA THR A 274 -8.04 -15.41 -18.77
C THR A 274 -8.00 -16.91 -19.01
N ALA A 275 -7.54 -17.68 -18.03
CA ALA A 275 -7.57 -19.13 -18.12
C ALA A 275 -9.02 -19.64 -18.00
N PRO A 276 -9.46 -20.64 -18.81
CA PRO A 276 -10.83 -21.18 -18.77
C PRO A 276 -11.27 -21.63 -17.36
N LEU A 277 -10.33 -22.12 -16.55
CA LEU A 277 -10.58 -22.49 -15.16
C LEU A 277 -11.08 -21.29 -14.33
N ILE A 278 -10.50 -20.10 -14.53
CA ILE A 278 -10.90 -18.88 -13.81
C ILE A 278 -12.34 -18.50 -14.17
N GLU A 279 -12.69 -18.55 -15.44
CA GLU A 279 -14.06 -18.29 -15.92
C GLU A 279 -15.06 -19.27 -15.30
N LYS A 280 -14.71 -20.56 -15.31
CA LYS A 280 -15.51 -21.61 -14.68
C LYS A 280 -15.68 -21.37 -13.19
N MET A 281 -14.60 -21.05 -12.46
CA MET A 281 -14.67 -20.74 -11.02
C MET A 281 -15.64 -19.59 -10.73
N ILE A 282 -15.58 -18.52 -11.52
CA ILE A 282 -16.50 -17.38 -11.37
C ILE A 282 -17.95 -17.80 -11.60
N ALA A 283 -18.22 -18.55 -12.69
CA ALA A 283 -19.56 -19.04 -13.02
C ALA A 283 -20.14 -19.94 -11.92
N ASP A 284 -19.31 -20.78 -11.30
CA ASP A 284 -19.69 -21.68 -10.20
C ASP A 284 -19.80 -20.97 -8.83
N GLY A 285 -19.46 -19.67 -8.76
CA GLY A 285 -19.52 -18.84 -7.54
C GLY A 285 -18.31 -18.98 -6.62
N TYR A 286 -17.19 -19.50 -7.13
CA TYR A 286 -15.89 -19.52 -6.45
C TYR A 286 -15.13 -18.22 -6.76
N THR A 287 -15.52 -17.14 -6.09
CA THR A 287 -15.04 -15.79 -6.34
C THR A 287 -14.01 -15.30 -5.29
N GLY A 288 -13.39 -16.22 -4.56
CA GLY A 288 -12.45 -15.93 -3.49
C GLY A 288 -13.12 -15.93 -2.11
N ARG A 289 -12.52 -15.23 -1.15
CA ARG A 289 -12.98 -15.24 0.27
C ARG A 289 -14.38 -14.71 0.48
N LYS A 290 -14.90 -13.90 -0.43
CA LYS A 290 -16.27 -13.37 -0.41
C LYS A 290 -17.32 -14.32 -0.97
N GLY A 291 -16.90 -15.36 -1.72
CA GLY A 291 -17.77 -16.36 -2.34
C GLY A 291 -17.72 -17.72 -1.61
N LYS A 292 -17.97 -18.79 -2.38
CA LYS A 292 -17.91 -20.19 -1.87
C LYS A 292 -16.49 -20.64 -1.52
N GLY A 293 -15.47 -19.88 -1.91
CA GLY A 293 -14.05 -20.12 -1.86
C GLY A 293 -13.38 -19.55 -3.10
N GLY A 294 -12.10 -19.81 -3.29
CA GLY A 294 -11.32 -19.40 -4.44
C GLY A 294 -10.30 -20.48 -4.82
N PHE A 295 -9.09 -20.09 -5.18
CA PHE A 295 -7.98 -21.03 -5.38
C PHE A 295 -7.71 -21.83 -4.11
N TYR A 296 -8.00 -21.24 -2.95
CA TYR A 296 -8.07 -21.92 -1.66
C TYR A 296 -9.49 -21.85 -1.10
N ARG A 297 -9.93 -22.94 -0.45
CA ARG A 297 -11.20 -22.95 0.26
C ARG A 297 -11.11 -23.72 1.59
N ILE A 298 -12.11 -23.53 2.45
CA ILE A 298 -12.33 -24.34 3.64
C ILE A 298 -13.55 -25.22 3.35
N ASN A 299 -13.31 -26.52 3.20
CA ASN A 299 -14.37 -27.51 3.03
C ASN A 299 -15.00 -27.79 4.40
N ARG A 300 -16.20 -27.23 4.64
CA ARG A 300 -16.93 -27.36 5.91
C ARG A 300 -17.52 -28.75 6.09
N GLU A 301 -17.89 -29.40 4.99
CA GLU A 301 -18.47 -30.76 5.00
C GLU A 301 -17.40 -31.79 5.33
N ALA A 302 -16.15 -31.58 4.95
CA ALA A 302 -15.01 -32.42 5.29
C ALA A 302 -14.31 -31.98 6.60
N GLY A 303 -15.04 -31.53 7.61
CA GLY A 303 -14.49 -31.19 8.92
C GLY A 303 -13.63 -29.91 8.94
N LYS A 304 -13.96 -28.89 8.14
CA LYS A 304 -13.22 -27.63 7.95
C LYS A 304 -11.81 -27.83 7.38
N ARG A 305 -11.62 -28.85 6.54
CA ARG A 305 -10.34 -29.11 5.87
C ARG A 305 -10.03 -27.97 4.91
N LYS A 306 -8.79 -27.52 4.93
CA LYS A 306 -8.27 -26.56 3.95
C LYS A 306 -7.94 -27.29 2.66
N GLU A 307 -8.47 -26.82 1.55
CA GLU A 307 -8.29 -27.36 0.20
C GLU A 307 -7.77 -26.28 -0.75
N ALA A 308 -7.07 -26.72 -1.79
CA ALA A 308 -6.62 -25.92 -2.90
C ALA A 308 -7.10 -26.56 -4.21
N ILE A 309 -7.35 -25.72 -5.21
CA ILE A 309 -7.72 -26.20 -6.54
C ILE A 309 -6.48 -26.70 -7.27
N ASP A 310 -6.62 -27.80 -7.98
CA ASP A 310 -5.63 -28.27 -8.93
C ASP A 310 -5.82 -27.53 -10.27
N LEU A 311 -4.78 -26.81 -10.74
CA LEU A 311 -4.88 -25.93 -11.89
C LEU A 311 -5.10 -26.66 -13.21
N ALA A 312 -4.74 -27.96 -13.29
CA ALA A 312 -4.89 -28.78 -14.49
C ALA A 312 -6.27 -29.41 -14.59
N SER A 313 -6.76 -30.01 -13.47
CA SER A 313 -8.04 -30.71 -13.45
C SER A 313 -9.23 -29.82 -13.07
N GLY A 314 -9.00 -28.73 -12.34
CA GLY A 314 -10.04 -27.89 -11.77
C GLY A 314 -10.72 -28.49 -10.54
N GLU A 315 -10.20 -29.59 -10.00
CA GLU A 315 -10.76 -30.27 -8.82
C GLU A 315 -10.07 -29.80 -7.53
N TYR A 316 -10.83 -29.75 -6.45
CA TYR A 316 -10.29 -29.41 -5.15
C TYR A 316 -9.66 -30.63 -4.46
N ARG A 317 -8.48 -30.42 -3.92
CA ARG A 317 -7.72 -31.41 -3.14
C ARG A 317 -7.23 -30.82 -1.82
N PRO A 318 -6.86 -31.64 -0.83
CA PRO A 318 -6.20 -31.18 0.37
C PRO A 318 -4.97 -30.32 0.03
N VAL A 319 -4.77 -29.21 0.77
CA VAL A 319 -3.56 -28.39 0.64
C VAL A 319 -2.33 -29.25 0.91
N ILE A 320 -1.35 -29.17 0.02
CA ILE A 320 -0.03 -29.77 0.17
C ILE A 320 0.98 -28.72 0.63
N ALA A 321 1.99 -29.16 1.36
CA ALA A 321 3.09 -28.27 1.74
C ALA A 321 4.00 -28.08 0.53
N ALA A 322 4.19 -26.82 0.09
CA ALA A 322 5.20 -26.52 -0.90
C ALA A 322 6.60 -26.84 -0.37
N ALA A 323 7.48 -27.31 -1.25
CA ALA A 323 8.86 -27.57 -0.91
C ALA A 323 9.55 -26.28 -0.43
N LYS A 324 10.40 -26.39 0.59
CA LYS A 324 11.20 -25.24 1.03
C LYS A 324 12.23 -24.90 -0.03
N LEU A 325 12.34 -23.62 -0.35
CA LEU A 325 13.36 -23.14 -1.26
C LEU A 325 14.75 -23.30 -0.62
N PRO A 326 15.76 -23.70 -1.42
CA PRO A 326 17.09 -24.00 -0.89
C PRO A 326 17.87 -22.73 -0.54
N GLY A 327 18.69 -22.81 0.51
CA GLY A 327 19.72 -21.85 0.85
C GLY A 327 19.23 -20.39 0.92
N LYS A 328 19.99 -19.51 0.28
CA LYS A 328 19.72 -18.06 0.28
C LYS A 328 18.46 -17.66 -0.46
N ALA A 329 18.02 -18.43 -1.46
CA ALA A 329 16.79 -18.18 -2.19
C ALA A 329 15.57 -18.19 -1.26
N GLY A 330 15.54 -19.09 -0.26
CA GLY A 330 14.46 -19.14 0.74
C GLY A 330 14.49 -18.00 1.77
N SER A 331 15.61 -17.28 1.88
CA SER A 331 15.79 -16.16 2.82
C SER A 331 15.65 -14.76 2.17
N GLY A 332 15.20 -14.69 0.90
CA GLY A 332 14.93 -13.42 0.21
C GLY A 332 16.12 -12.86 -0.57
N ASP A 333 17.13 -13.67 -0.89
CA ASP A 333 18.16 -13.34 -1.88
C ASP A 333 17.56 -13.50 -3.28
N ILE A 334 17.20 -12.38 -3.89
CA ILE A 334 16.51 -12.33 -5.18
C ILE A 334 17.38 -12.91 -6.31
N ALA A 335 18.68 -12.60 -6.31
CA ALA A 335 19.57 -13.10 -7.34
C ALA A 335 19.71 -14.64 -7.24
N ALA A 336 19.81 -15.17 -6.03
CA ALA A 336 19.83 -16.62 -5.79
C ALA A 336 18.51 -17.29 -6.18
N LEU A 337 17.36 -16.63 -5.95
CA LEU A 337 16.05 -17.14 -6.36
C LEU A 337 15.93 -17.26 -7.88
N LEU A 338 16.34 -16.21 -8.61
CA LEU A 338 16.29 -16.18 -10.07
C LEU A 338 17.30 -17.12 -10.74
N ALA A 339 18.33 -17.55 -10.01
CA ALA A 339 19.34 -18.51 -10.47
C ALA A 339 18.99 -19.98 -10.20
N LEU A 340 17.85 -20.26 -9.52
CA LEU A 340 17.44 -21.64 -9.26
C LEU A 340 17.16 -22.38 -10.58
N PRO A 341 17.57 -23.64 -10.71
CA PRO A 341 17.27 -24.45 -11.89
C PRO A 341 15.80 -24.92 -11.90
N GLY A 342 15.35 -25.38 -13.06
CA GLY A 342 14.02 -25.98 -13.26
C GLY A 342 12.87 -25.00 -13.14
N THR A 343 11.69 -25.53 -12.83
CA THR A 343 10.43 -24.78 -12.82
C THR A 343 10.40 -23.64 -11.80
N THR A 344 11.10 -23.79 -10.67
CA THR A 344 11.17 -22.75 -9.62
C THR A 344 11.83 -21.48 -10.12
N GLY A 345 13.03 -21.57 -10.70
CA GLY A 345 13.71 -20.39 -11.26
C GLY A 345 13.02 -19.85 -12.50
N ALA A 346 12.48 -20.73 -13.35
CA ALA A 346 11.71 -20.33 -14.52
C ALA A 346 10.45 -19.52 -14.11
N TYR A 347 9.71 -19.98 -13.12
CA TYR A 347 8.56 -19.25 -12.57
C TYR A 347 8.98 -17.92 -11.95
N ALA A 348 10.02 -17.94 -11.11
CA ALA A 348 10.52 -16.73 -10.47
C ALA A 348 10.91 -15.66 -11.50
N TRP A 349 11.58 -16.07 -12.57
CA TRP A 349 11.96 -15.16 -13.66
C TRP A 349 10.76 -14.67 -14.46
N ALA A 350 9.85 -15.57 -14.88
CA ALA A 350 8.67 -15.21 -15.64
C ALA A 350 7.77 -14.20 -14.92
N VAL A 351 7.73 -14.26 -13.59
CA VAL A 351 6.97 -13.33 -12.76
C VAL A 351 7.75 -12.07 -12.47
N LEU A 352 8.89 -12.21 -11.77
CA LEU A 352 9.61 -11.04 -11.25
C LEU A 352 10.40 -10.33 -12.34
N GLY A 353 11.13 -11.07 -13.19
CA GLY A 353 11.91 -10.49 -14.29
C GLY A 353 11.05 -9.68 -15.24
N ALA A 354 9.91 -10.25 -15.66
CA ALA A 354 8.96 -9.56 -16.53
C ALA A 354 8.35 -8.32 -15.86
N THR A 355 7.97 -8.42 -14.58
CA THR A 355 7.39 -7.29 -13.83
C THR A 355 8.39 -6.15 -13.65
N LEU A 356 9.66 -6.45 -13.35
CA LEU A 356 10.70 -5.44 -13.19
C LEU A 356 11.05 -4.76 -14.51
N ALA A 357 11.11 -5.52 -15.61
CA ALA A 357 11.28 -4.96 -16.93
C ALA A 357 10.11 -4.06 -17.32
N TYR A 358 8.87 -4.48 -17.03
CA TYR A 358 7.68 -3.67 -17.26
C TYR A 358 7.71 -2.38 -16.45
N ALA A 359 7.97 -2.44 -15.14
CA ALA A 359 8.07 -1.26 -14.30
C ALA A 359 9.13 -0.27 -14.81
N ALA A 360 10.30 -0.76 -15.24
CA ALA A 360 11.37 0.06 -15.79
C ALA A 360 10.99 0.69 -17.15
N SER A 361 10.14 0.05 -17.94
CA SER A 361 9.67 0.60 -19.23
C SER A 361 8.64 1.72 -19.07
N LEU A 362 7.96 1.78 -17.92
CA LEU A 362 6.88 2.73 -17.67
C LEU A 362 7.33 4.09 -17.12
N VAL A 363 8.55 4.23 -16.62
CA VAL A 363 9.09 5.52 -16.19
C VAL A 363 9.75 6.22 -17.39
N PRO A 364 9.42 7.48 -17.68
CA PRO A 364 8.65 8.45 -16.89
C PRO A 364 7.15 8.54 -17.21
N ALA A 365 6.56 7.58 -17.92
CA ALA A 365 5.19 7.69 -18.40
C ALA A 365 4.13 7.66 -17.27
N ILE A 366 4.35 6.86 -16.21
CA ILE A 366 3.39 6.70 -15.09
C ILE A 366 3.75 7.52 -13.84
N ALA A 367 5.02 7.89 -13.68
CA ALA A 367 5.56 8.64 -12.55
C ALA A 367 6.77 9.45 -13.02
N ASP A 368 7.13 10.53 -12.30
CA ASP A 368 8.29 11.33 -12.65
C ASP A 368 9.62 10.65 -12.31
N ASP A 369 9.60 9.76 -11.32
CA ASP A 369 10.79 9.10 -10.81
C ASP A 369 10.54 7.66 -10.34
N VAL A 370 11.64 6.94 -10.10
CA VAL A 370 11.65 5.55 -9.64
C VAL A 370 11.20 5.40 -8.19
N ALA A 371 11.38 6.43 -7.37
CA ALA A 371 11.03 6.40 -5.95
C ALA A 371 9.50 6.42 -5.75
N ALA A 372 8.77 7.14 -6.60
CA ALA A 372 7.31 7.13 -6.62
C ALA A 372 6.76 5.72 -6.97
N VAL A 373 7.40 5.05 -7.94
CA VAL A 373 7.02 3.67 -8.33
C VAL A 373 7.26 2.69 -7.18
N ASP A 374 8.42 2.76 -6.55
CA ASP A 374 8.75 1.90 -5.41
C ASP A 374 7.82 2.15 -4.22
N ALA A 375 7.54 3.42 -3.91
CA ALA A 375 6.60 3.78 -2.86
C ALA A 375 5.20 3.24 -3.14
N ALA A 376 4.70 3.36 -4.37
CA ALA A 376 3.37 2.86 -4.76
C ALA A 376 3.26 1.35 -4.55
N MET A 377 4.25 0.56 -4.96
CA MET A 377 4.23 -0.90 -4.79
C MET A 377 4.40 -1.32 -3.33
N LYS A 378 5.27 -0.67 -2.58
CA LYS A 378 5.47 -0.94 -1.14
C LYS A 378 4.22 -0.60 -0.33
N LEU A 379 3.55 0.50 -0.61
CA LEU A 379 2.40 0.97 0.14
C LEU A 379 1.05 0.38 -0.34
N GLY A 380 0.93 0.07 -1.64
CA GLY A 380 -0.30 -0.43 -2.25
C GLY A 380 -0.41 -1.95 -2.26
N TYR A 381 0.72 -2.65 -2.40
CA TYR A 381 0.78 -4.12 -2.42
C TYR A 381 1.53 -4.72 -1.23
N ASN A 382 1.98 -3.89 -0.29
CA ASN A 382 2.77 -4.30 0.89
C ASN A 382 4.06 -5.08 0.50
N TRP A 383 4.67 -4.74 -0.61
CA TRP A 383 5.97 -5.29 -0.98
C TRP A 383 7.04 -4.80 0.00
N THR A 384 7.99 -5.65 0.33
CA THR A 384 9.13 -5.30 1.19
C THR A 384 10.07 -4.33 0.47
N TRP A 385 10.26 -4.56 -0.84
CA TRP A 385 11.06 -3.74 -1.73
C TRP A 385 10.26 -3.34 -2.95
N GLY A 386 10.44 -2.11 -3.40
CA GLY A 386 9.86 -1.68 -4.66
C GLY A 386 10.58 -2.26 -5.87
N PRO A 387 10.03 -2.10 -7.08
CA PRO A 387 10.63 -2.64 -8.31
C PRO A 387 12.09 -2.24 -8.52
N PHE A 388 12.46 -0.99 -8.29
CA PHE A 388 13.81 -0.49 -8.51
C PHE A 388 14.77 -0.88 -7.38
N GLU A 389 14.29 -0.96 -6.13
CA GLU A 389 15.04 -1.58 -5.02
C GLU A 389 15.31 -3.07 -5.31
N LEU A 390 14.41 -3.79 -5.98
CA LEU A 390 14.60 -5.17 -6.42
C LEU A 390 15.58 -5.28 -7.59
N ILE A 391 15.54 -4.34 -8.54
CA ILE A 391 16.52 -4.28 -9.64
C ILE A 391 17.92 -4.07 -9.08
N ASP A 392 18.12 -3.22 -8.08
CA ASP A 392 19.42 -3.02 -7.43
C ASP A 392 19.95 -4.29 -6.76
N ARG A 393 19.07 -5.14 -6.23
CA ARG A 393 19.45 -6.45 -5.64
C ARG A 393 19.89 -7.48 -6.69
N ILE A 394 19.45 -7.33 -7.93
CA ILE A 394 19.80 -8.20 -9.06
C ILE A 394 21.04 -7.62 -9.78
N GLY A 395 21.07 -6.31 -9.94
CA GLY A 395 21.93 -5.53 -10.81
C GLY A 395 21.25 -5.18 -12.12
N ALA A 396 21.14 -3.88 -12.43
CA ALA A 396 20.45 -3.38 -13.64
C ALA A 396 21.08 -3.96 -14.93
N ALA A 397 22.41 -3.98 -15.02
CA ALA A 397 23.13 -4.56 -16.15
C ALA A 397 22.85 -6.06 -16.33
N LYS A 398 22.79 -6.82 -15.24
CA LYS A 398 22.49 -8.26 -15.28
C LYS A 398 21.05 -8.53 -15.74
N LEU A 399 20.11 -7.74 -15.27
CA LEU A 399 18.72 -7.81 -15.73
C LEU A 399 18.63 -7.49 -17.23
N ALA A 400 19.26 -6.41 -17.68
CA ALA A 400 19.30 -6.02 -19.08
C ALA A 400 19.95 -7.09 -19.98
N GLU A 401 21.05 -7.70 -19.52
CA GLU A 401 21.74 -8.77 -20.28
C GLU A 401 20.85 -10.01 -20.41
N ARG A 402 20.18 -10.42 -19.33
CA ARG A 402 19.28 -11.58 -19.40
C ARG A 402 18.12 -11.32 -20.36
N LEU A 403 17.55 -10.12 -20.36
CA LEU A 403 16.50 -9.73 -21.32
C LEU A 403 17.01 -9.83 -22.77
N ARG A 404 18.25 -9.36 -23.06
CA ARG A 404 18.85 -9.47 -24.41
C ARG A 404 19.04 -10.92 -24.84
N VAL A 405 19.56 -11.76 -23.94
CA VAL A 405 19.79 -13.19 -24.22
C VAL A 405 18.48 -13.90 -24.55
N GLU A 406 17.39 -13.51 -23.92
CA GLU A 406 16.05 -14.05 -24.17
C GLU A 406 15.32 -13.36 -25.36
N GLY A 407 15.97 -12.41 -26.05
CA GLY A 407 15.38 -11.68 -27.18
C GLY A 407 14.28 -10.71 -26.79
N LEU A 408 14.23 -10.30 -25.53
CA LEU A 408 13.25 -9.36 -25.00
C LEU A 408 13.75 -7.92 -25.09
N ALA A 409 12.82 -6.98 -25.20
CA ALA A 409 13.15 -5.55 -25.23
C ALA A 409 13.78 -5.12 -23.89
N VAL A 410 14.89 -4.39 -23.96
CA VAL A 410 15.55 -3.82 -22.78
C VAL A 410 15.01 -2.40 -22.57
N PRO A 411 14.38 -2.09 -21.43
CA PRO A 411 13.93 -0.75 -21.09
C PRO A 411 15.08 0.26 -21.12
N ALA A 412 14.82 1.46 -21.67
CA ALA A 412 15.82 2.52 -21.77
C ALA A 412 16.43 2.88 -20.42
N LEU A 413 15.63 2.85 -19.35
CA LEU A 413 16.06 3.17 -18.00
C LEU A 413 17.09 2.15 -17.45
N LEU A 414 17.00 0.86 -17.83
CA LEU A 414 18.01 -0.13 -17.48
C LEU A 414 19.32 0.12 -18.24
N THR A 415 19.23 0.53 -19.50
CA THR A 415 20.40 0.92 -20.30
C THR A 415 21.07 2.17 -19.72
N LEU A 416 20.26 3.17 -19.31
CA LEU A 416 20.74 4.38 -18.64
C LEU A 416 21.46 4.07 -17.32
N ALA A 417 20.91 3.18 -16.50
CA ALA A 417 21.54 2.78 -15.25
C ALA A 417 22.88 2.06 -15.47
N GLY A 418 22.96 1.15 -16.45
CA GLY A 418 24.17 0.35 -16.70
C GLY A 418 24.59 -0.43 -15.44
N GLU A 419 25.82 -0.23 -14.99
CA GLU A 419 26.35 -0.84 -13.75
C GLU A 419 25.97 -0.07 -12.47
N ARG A 420 25.32 1.11 -12.60
CA ARG A 420 24.91 1.92 -11.45
C ARG A 420 23.65 1.35 -10.79
N SER A 421 23.55 1.57 -9.47
CA SER A 421 22.31 1.31 -8.73
C SER A 421 21.30 2.43 -8.92
N PHE A 422 20.01 2.11 -8.84
CA PHE A 422 18.94 3.11 -8.81
C PHE A 422 18.94 3.92 -7.51
N TYR A 423 19.40 3.32 -6.42
CA TYR A 423 19.55 4.03 -5.14
C TYR A 423 20.99 4.02 -4.67
N ARG A 424 21.42 5.14 -4.09
CA ARG A 424 22.69 5.24 -3.38
C ARG A 424 22.55 6.09 -2.11
N VAL A 425 23.54 6.02 -1.27
CA VAL A 425 23.73 6.95 -0.15
C VAL A 425 24.99 7.77 -0.42
N GLU A 426 24.85 9.06 -0.45
CA GLU A 426 25.98 9.97 -0.63
C GLU A 426 25.83 11.16 0.33
N ASN A 427 26.92 11.50 1.04
CA ASN A 427 26.95 12.58 2.04
C ASN A 427 25.82 12.47 3.10
N GLY A 428 25.51 11.23 3.55
CA GLY A 428 24.46 10.98 4.53
C GLY A 428 23.04 11.14 4.01
N ARG A 429 22.84 11.26 2.69
CA ARG A 429 21.55 11.40 2.04
C ARG A 429 21.27 10.22 1.12
N ARG A 430 20.05 9.76 1.14
CA ARG A 430 19.57 8.76 0.19
C ARG A 430 19.23 9.45 -1.13
N GLN A 431 19.74 8.93 -2.23
CA GLN A 431 19.51 9.46 -3.57
C GLN A 431 18.95 8.38 -4.48
N PHE A 432 18.22 8.79 -5.51
CA PHE A 432 17.75 7.93 -6.60
C PHE A 432 18.28 8.43 -7.95
N LEU A 433 18.48 7.48 -8.88
CA LEU A 433 18.89 7.77 -10.25
C LEU A 433 17.68 8.30 -11.04
N GLY A 434 17.75 9.53 -11.51
CA GLY A 434 16.73 10.15 -12.35
C GLY A 434 16.77 9.68 -13.80
N THR A 435 15.72 10.00 -14.54
CA THR A 435 15.62 9.74 -15.98
C THR A 435 16.57 10.57 -16.84
N ASP A 436 17.15 11.62 -16.26
CA ASP A 436 18.23 12.44 -16.82
C ASP A 436 19.62 11.84 -16.67
N GLY A 437 19.73 10.70 -15.95
CA GLY A 437 20.99 10.03 -15.67
C GLY A 437 21.77 10.57 -14.49
N GLU A 438 21.24 11.56 -13.77
CA GLU A 438 21.83 12.14 -12.57
C GLU A 438 21.17 11.59 -11.32
N TYR A 439 21.86 11.72 -10.17
CA TYR A 439 21.30 11.33 -8.88
C TYR A 439 20.67 12.52 -8.18
N HIS A 440 19.43 12.32 -7.73
CA HIS A 440 18.63 13.31 -7.02
C HIS A 440 18.40 12.87 -5.57
N ASP A 441 18.41 13.83 -4.64
CA ASP A 441 18.10 13.55 -3.23
C ASP A 441 16.66 13.06 -3.08
N LEU A 442 16.46 12.01 -2.28
CA LEU A 442 15.14 11.55 -1.89
C LEU A 442 14.56 12.47 -0.83
N VAL A 443 13.75 13.43 -1.27
CA VAL A 443 13.12 14.43 -0.39
C VAL A 443 11.92 13.81 0.31
N ARG A 444 11.85 13.97 1.65
CA ARG A 444 10.67 13.58 2.42
C ARG A 444 9.66 14.72 2.49
N PRO A 445 8.36 14.43 2.62
CA PRO A 445 7.36 15.46 2.89
C PRO A 445 7.72 16.28 4.14
N GLU A 446 7.33 17.55 4.16
CA GLU A 446 7.56 18.42 5.31
C GLU A 446 6.99 17.83 6.61
N GLY A 447 7.78 17.82 7.68
CA GLY A 447 7.39 17.25 8.97
C GLY A 447 7.57 15.73 9.07
N VAL A 448 8.01 15.04 8.02
CA VAL A 448 8.35 13.62 8.05
C VAL A 448 9.83 13.44 8.36
N LEU A 449 10.12 12.79 9.48
CA LEU A 449 11.46 12.36 9.86
C LEU A 449 11.45 10.84 9.98
N LEU A 450 12.38 10.19 9.27
CA LEU A 450 12.60 8.74 9.40
C LEU A 450 13.93 8.51 10.12
N LEU A 451 13.92 7.65 11.14
CA LEU A 451 15.13 7.32 11.88
C LEU A 451 16.19 6.69 10.99
N GLU A 452 15.78 5.88 9.99
CA GLU A 452 16.69 5.30 9.01
C GLU A 452 17.48 6.36 8.22
N ASP A 453 16.88 7.51 7.92
CA ASP A 453 17.56 8.60 7.21
C ASP A 453 18.49 9.38 8.17
N ALA A 454 18.08 9.61 9.42
CA ALA A 454 18.93 10.21 10.46
C ALA A 454 20.20 9.39 10.73
N LYS A 455 20.08 8.07 10.72
CA LYS A 455 21.23 7.13 10.87
C LYS A 455 22.23 7.20 9.72
N LEU A 456 21.84 7.64 8.55
CA LEU A 456 22.74 7.82 7.42
C LEU A 456 23.60 9.07 7.58
N ALA A 457 23.08 10.08 8.27
CA ALA A 457 23.68 11.41 8.39
C ALA A 457 24.49 11.58 9.70
N SER A 458 24.36 10.68 10.69
CA SER A 458 24.95 10.87 12.02
C SER A 458 25.39 9.56 12.67
N GLU A 459 26.28 9.67 13.64
CA GLU A 459 26.64 8.58 14.54
C GLU A 459 25.77 8.63 15.82
N PRO A 460 25.51 7.50 16.48
CA PRO A 460 24.74 7.49 17.71
C PRO A 460 25.48 8.20 18.85
N LEU A 461 24.76 8.99 19.64
CA LEU A 461 25.28 9.63 20.85
C LEU A 461 25.71 8.60 21.92
N LEU A 462 24.93 7.54 22.02
CA LEU A 462 25.20 6.37 22.89
C LEU A 462 24.78 5.12 22.13
N ARG A 463 25.54 4.03 22.32
CA ARG A 463 25.22 2.72 21.75
C ARG A 463 25.75 1.59 22.63
N ASN A 464 24.99 0.48 22.68
CA ASN A 464 25.43 -0.82 23.20
C ASN A 464 24.87 -1.96 22.37
N GLY A 465 24.87 -3.19 22.88
CA GLY A 465 24.41 -4.37 22.13
C GLY A 465 22.92 -4.39 21.78
N SER A 466 22.08 -3.68 22.55
CA SER A 466 20.62 -3.78 22.46
C SER A 466 19.90 -2.45 22.28
N ALA A 467 20.60 -1.31 22.31
CA ALA A 467 19.98 0.01 22.13
C ALA A 467 20.96 1.06 21.59
N ALA A 468 20.41 2.13 21.01
CA ALA A 468 21.14 3.31 20.57
C ALA A 468 20.36 4.59 20.83
N LEU A 469 21.07 5.71 21.10
CA LEU A 469 20.51 7.04 21.25
C LEU A 469 21.04 7.92 20.12
N TRP A 470 20.14 8.58 19.41
CA TRP A 470 20.44 9.41 18.25
C TRP A 470 20.01 10.87 18.47
N ASP A 471 20.79 11.80 17.95
CA ASP A 471 20.32 13.17 17.74
C ASP A 471 19.52 13.21 16.44
N VAL A 472 18.26 13.58 16.51
CA VAL A 472 17.36 13.65 15.32
C VAL A 472 17.03 15.08 14.93
N GLY A 473 17.73 16.04 15.49
CA GLY A 473 17.58 17.47 15.21
C GLY A 473 16.58 18.17 16.14
N ASP A 474 16.47 19.49 16.00
CA ASP A 474 15.55 20.36 16.73
C ASP A 474 15.60 20.27 18.27
N GLY A 475 16.68 19.70 18.80
CA GLY A 475 16.86 19.44 20.24
C GLY A 475 16.09 18.19 20.71
N VAL A 476 15.80 17.26 19.81
CA VAL A 476 15.14 15.99 20.13
C VAL A 476 16.15 14.85 20.01
N ALA A 477 16.18 13.98 21.03
CA ALA A 477 16.90 12.71 20.98
C ALA A 477 15.94 11.55 20.75
N ALA A 478 16.34 10.56 19.95
CA ALA A 478 15.59 9.33 19.70
C ALA A 478 16.31 8.13 20.29
N LEU A 479 15.64 7.40 21.19
CA LEU A 479 16.12 6.14 21.74
C LEU A 479 15.52 4.98 20.96
N GLU A 480 16.37 4.12 20.43
CA GLU A 480 16.00 2.94 19.66
C GLU A 480 16.47 1.66 20.35
N PHE A 481 15.61 0.64 20.41
CA PHE A 481 16.00 -0.72 20.78
C PHE A 481 16.38 -1.49 19.51
N THR A 482 17.56 -2.12 19.52
CA THR A 482 18.14 -2.81 18.35
C THR A 482 18.29 -4.32 18.56
N GLY A 483 17.91 -4.83 19.73
CA GLY A 483 17.92 -6.23 20.07
C GLY A 483 16.84 -7.04 19.31
N LYS A 484 16.95 -8.38 19.35
CA LYS A 484 15.96 -9.26 18.71
C LYS A 484 14.55 -8.96 19.22
N MET A 485 13.63 -8.68 18.29
CA MET A 485 12.22 -8.29 18.56
C MET A 485 12.10 -7.03 19.44
N ASN A 486 13.13 -6.19 19.49
CA ASN A 486 13.18 -5.00 20.34
C ASN A 486 12.85 -5.32 21.81
N ALA A 487 13.31 -6.47 22.30
CA ALA A 487 13.05 -6.91 23.66
C ALA A 487 13.81 -6.04 24.67
N LEU A 488 13.17 -5.78 25.80
CA LEU A 488 13.79 -5.09 26.93
C LEU A 488 14.70 -6.06 27.69
N ASP A 489 15.98 -5.75 27.72
CA ASP A 489 17.00 -6.50 28.45
C ASP A 489 17.85 -5.57 29.33
N GLY A 490 18.87 -6.10 30.00
CA GLY A 490 19.74 -5.34 30.88
C GLY A 490 20.51 -4.21 30.16
N ASP A 491 20.89 -4.43 28.90
CA ASP A 491 21.62 -3.45 28.08
C ASP A 491 20.71 -2.28 27.69
N VAL A 492 19.45 -2.54 27.33
CA VAL A 492 18.44 -1.49 27.08
C VAL A 492 18.28 -0.65 28.34
N MET A 493 18.12 -1.27 29.51
CA MET A 493 17.94 -0.55 30.79
C MET A 493 19.18 0.27 31.18
N ALA A 494 20.38 -0.28 30.95
CA ALA A 494 21.64 0.42 31.21
C ALA A 494 21.79 1.65 30.30
N LEU A 495 21.41 1.55 29.02
CA LEU A 495 21.49 2.66 28.08
C LEU A 495 20.45 3.73 28.42
N ILE A 496 19.21 3.38 28.80
CA ILE A 496 18.20 4.32 29.29
C ILE A 496 18.74 5.11 30.49
N GLY A 497 19.37 4.42 31.46
CA GLY A 497 19.97 5.06 32.60
C GLY A 497 21.05 6.10 32.28
N LYS A 498 21.81 5.90 31.19
CA LYS A 498 22.80 6.84 30.65
C LYS A 498 22.17 7.94 29.79
N ALA A 499 21.09 7.61 29.08
CA ALA A 499 20.42 8.54 28.18
C ALA A 499 19.69 9.66 28.94
N ILE A 500 19.03 9.32 30.06
CA ILE A 500 18.24 10.30 30.84
C ILE A 500 19.06 11.54 31.25
N PRO A 501 20.23 11.44 31.95
CA PRO A 501 21.01 12.62 32.30
C PRO A 501 21.51 13.38 31.07
N LEU A 502 21.99 12.68 30.04
CA LEU A 502 22.46 13.31 28.81
C LEU A 502 21.34 14.10 28.09
N VAL A 503 20.14 13.52 28.01
CA VAL A 503 18.98 14.19 27.40
C VAL A 503 18.54 15.39 28.24
N THR A 504 18.52 15.24 29.57
CA THR A 504 18.15 16.33 30.46
C THR A 504 19.09 17.55 30.33
N GLU A 505 20.37 17.29 30.10
CA GLU A 505 21.39 18.34 29.94
C GLU A 505 21.36 19.01 28.54
N ARG A 506 21.16 18.24 27.49
CA ARG A 506 21.46 18.68 26.11
C ARG A 506 20.25 18.79 25.18
N PHE A 507 19.12 18.20 25.53
CA PHE A 507 17.97 18.08 24.62
C PHE A 507 16.69 18.60 25.28
N LYS A 508 15.72 18.95 24.45
CA LYS A 508 14.38 19.40 24.88
C LYS A 508 13.42 18.23 25.10
N ALA A 509 13.63 17.12 24.37
CA ALA A 509 12.75 15.96 24.41
C ALA A 509 13.49 14.66 24.11
N LEU A 510 12.95 13.56 24.63
CA LEU A 510 13.32 12.19 24.30
C LEU A 510 12.12 11.49 23.68
N VAL A 511 12.33 10.92 22.50
CA VAL A 511 11.37 10.05 21.81
C VAL A 511 11.89 8.62 21.89
N VAL A 512 11.07 7.67 22.29
CA VAL A 512 11.37 6.24 22.17
C VAL A 512 10.67 5.73 20.92
N TYR A 513 11.47 5.33 19.93
CA TYR A 513 10.96 4.86 18.64
C TYR A 513 11.75 3.63 18.17
N ASN A 514 11.04 2.61 17.72
CA ASN A 514 11.65 1.38 17.25
C ASN A 514 11.16 1.06 15.83
N GLU A 515 12.09 0.78 14.94
CA GLU A 515 11.82 0.28 13.60
C GLU A 515 11.54 -1.23 13.65
N GLY A 516 10.85 -1.75 12.61
CA GLY A 516 10.49 -3.16 12.48
C GLY A 516 9.03 -3.47 12.73
N ALA A 517 8.71 -4.76 12.78
CA ALA A 517 7.33 -5.24 12.86
C ALA A 517 6.67 -5.01 14.23
N ASN A 518 7.45 -4.82 15.29
CA ASN A 518 6.98 -4.64 16.66
C ASN A 518 7.71 -3.47 17.30
N PHE A 519 7.00 -2.66 18.08
CA PHE A 519 7.62 -1.65 18.91
C PHE A 519 8.56 -2.31 19.93
N SER A 520 8.07 -3.29 20.68
CA SER A 520 8.83 -4.14 21.60
C SER A 520 8.05 -5.41 21.94
N ALA A 521 8.73 -6.53 22.08
CA ALA A 521 8.15 -7.76 22.64
C ALA A 521 8.04 -7.71 24.17
N GLY A 522 8.43 -6.60 24.81
CA GLY A 522 8.50 -6.47 26.26
C GLY A 522 9.74 -7.11 26.86
N ALA A 523 9.67 -7.43 28.15
CA ALA A 523 10.80 -7.99 28.89
C ALA A 523 11.24 -9.36 28.33
N ASN A 524 12.55 -9.63 28.36
CA ASN A 524 13.10 -10.94 28.00
C ASN A 524 12.73 -11.98 29.08
N LEU A 525 11.60 -12.66 28.88
CA LEU A 525 11.09 -13.67 29.81
C LEU A 525 12.03 -14.87 29.96
N GLY A 526 12.88 -15.16 28.97
CA GLY A 526 13.87 -16.25 29.05
C GLY A 526 14.85 -16.03 30.22
N LEU A 527 15.35 -14.80 30.38
CA LEU A 527 16.21 -14.44 31.50
C LEU A 527 15.47 -14.50 32.85
N ALA A 528 14.21 -14.04 32.87
CA ALA A 528 13.38 -14.09 34.08
C ALA A 528 13.12 -15.56 34.50
N ILE A 529 12.76 -16.44 33.57
CA ILE A 529 12.54 -17.87 33.84
C ILE A 529 13.85 -18.53 34.31
N PHE A 530 14.98 -18.21 33.71
CA PHE A 530 16.27 -18.73 34.16
C PHE A 530 16.58 -18.30 35.60
N ALA A 531 16.38 -17.01 35.94
CA ALA A 531 16.57 -16.49 37.30
C ALA A 531 15.63 -17.14 38.29
N VAL A 532 14.36 -17.41 37.95
CA VAL A 532 13.39 -18.18 38.78
C VAL A 532 13.91 -19.59 39.02
N ASN A 533 14.36 -20.30 37.99
CA ASN A 533 14.81 -21.68 38.10
C ASN A 533 16.06 -21.86 39.00
N ILE A 534 16.88 -20.83 39.14
CA ILE A 534 18.04 -20.83 40.04
C ILE A 534 17.78 -20.07 41.34
N ALA A 535 16.51 -19.70 41.64
CA ALA A 535 16.08 -18.95 42.82
C ALA A 535 16.81 -17.60 43.01
N ALA A 536 17.23 -16.94 41.94
CA ALA A 536 17.91 -15.64 41.97
C ALA A 536 16.89 -14.48 42.14
N TRP A 537 16.13 -14.49 43.23
CA TRP A 537 15.03 -13.54 43.48
C TRP A 537 15.49 -12.08 43.48
N GLY A 538 16.69 -11.80 43.99
CA GLY A 538 17.27 -10.46 43.99
C GLY A 538 17.53 -9.90 42.59
N GLU A 539 17.80 -10.74 41.59
CA GLU A 539 17.98 -10.30 40.22
C GLU A 539 16.63 -10.00 39.58
N ILE A 540 15.58 -10.75 39.93
CA ILE A 540 14.21 -10.48 39.45
C ILE A 540 13.71 -9.15 40.03
N GLU A 541 13.96 -8.91 41.33
CA GLU A 541 13.60 -7.66 41.99
C GLU A 541 14.32 -6.46 41.38
N LYS A 542 15.61 -6.57 41.07
CA LYS A 542 16.38 -5.53 40.38
C LYS A 542 15.83 -5.24 38.97
N LEU A 543 15.46 -6.28 38.24
CA LEU A 543 14.92 -6.16 36.87
C LEU A 543 13.57 -5.42 36.89
N VAL A 544 12.68 -5.77 37.81
CA VAL A 544 11.38 -5.11 38.01
C VAL A 544 11.54 -3.67 38.52
N ALA A 545 12.38 -3.46 39.54
CA ALA A 545 12.66 -2.13 40.09
C ALA A 545 13.35 -1.21 39.07
N GLY A 546 14.27 -1.76 38.25
CA GLY A 546 14.93 -1.04 37.17
C GLY A 546 13.94 -0.57 36.09
N GLY A 547 12.98 -1.42 35.72
CA GLY A 547 11.92 -1.07 34.77
C GLY A 547 10.92 -0.03 35.24
N SER A 548 10.71 0.09 36.58
CA SER A 548 9.75 1.02 37.14
C SER A 548 10.33 2.43 37.42
N ARG A 549 11.63 2.59 37.57
CA ARG A 549 12.27 3.87 37.87
C ARG A 549 12.23 4.93 36.77
N PRO A 550 12.46 4.57 35.47
CA PRO A 550 12.39 5.55 34.39
C PRO A 550 11.01 6.14 34.13
N THR A 551 9.94 5.42 34.53
CA THR A 551 8.55 5.85 34.28
C THR A 551 8.00 6.80 35.31
N ARG A 552 8.76 7.11 36.40
CA ARG A 552 8.34 7.97 37.52
C ARG A 552 9.04 9.34 37.58
N ARG A 553 9.87 9.71 36.59
CA ARG A 553 10.54 11.01 36.54
C ARG A 553 10.10 11.87 35.37
#